data_6b0888ede659f355afa12c2e51e85f70
#
_entry.id   6b0888ede659f355afa12c2e51e85f70
#
_cell.length_a   1.000
_cell.length_b   1.000
_cell.length_c   1.000
_cell.angle_alpha   90.00
_cell.angle_beta   90.00
_cell.angle_gamma   90.00
#
_symmetry.space_group_name_H-M   'P 1'
#
loop_
_entity.id
_entity.type
_entity.pdbx_description
1 polymer ?
#
loop_
_entity_poly.entity_id
_entity_poly.type
_entity_poly.pdbx_seq_one_letter_code
_entity_poly.pdbx_strand_id
1 'polypeptide(L)'
;MANLLKIKSIERDWQSKSNQAVSVGIFDSLQLNRQLQGVNRKLGRAISHILSTGIIKGKVGEITRVVGKKGLVAYVYGLGQKGKVNSESLRISAASVAKACINDKIKSVTFLMPSNGKDSALSQSAAEGLVLGSYQFNEFKTKRDDISLLESACILGGDKQSIEKGAVIANSVCFARDLENRPGNIATPSHLAEHASKIGKSSSVNVKIFEREKFTKMGMGALAGVASGTEEPPKFIIMEYFNGPKNEKPKILVGKGLTFDSGGISIKPAAKMDEMKYDMCGSGVVLGAMSAISQLKPKMNVVGIIPSTENMSGDKAYRPGDILTAYNGKTIEILNTDAEGRLILADALAYASKHY
;
A
#
# COMPACT_ATOMS: atom_id res chain seq x y z
N MET A 1 -10.82 1.77 8.79
CA MET A 1 -10.26 1.16 7.57
C MET A 1 -10.81 1.91 6.39
N ALA A 2 -9.96 2.31 5.43
CA ALA A 2 -10.43 2.87 4.18
C ALA A 2 -11.46 1.94 3.53
N ASN A 3 -12.47 2.51 2.85
CA ASN A 3 -13.41 1.72 2.05
C ASN A 3 -12.64 1.05 0.91
N LEU A 4 -12.29 -0.22 1.09
CA LEU A 4 -11.55 -1.00 0.09
C LEU A 4 -12.41 -1.17 -1.16
N LEU A 5 -11.87 -0.83 -2.32
CA LEU A 5 -12.50 -1.08 -3.61
C LEU A 5 -12.75 -2.59 -3.79
N LYS A 6 -14.01 -2.96 -4.05
CA LYS A 6 -14.38 -4.35 -4.33
C LYS A 6 -14.08 -4.69 -5.78
N ILE A 7 -13.09 -5.54 -6.02
CA ILE A 7 -12.74 -6.02 -7.36
C ILE A 7 -13.41 -7.37 -7.63
N LYS A 8 -13.99 -7.52 -8.82
CA LYS A 8 -14.55 -8.79 -9.32
C LYS A 8 -14.07 -9.07 -10.74
N SER A 9 -13.69 -10.31 -11.03
CA SER A 9 -13.48 -10.78 -12.40
C SER A 9 -14.83 -11.20 -13.00
N ILE A 10 -15.08 -10.81 -14.25
CA ILE A 10 -16.27 -11.23 -15.01
C ILE A 10 -15.85 -11.73 -16.39
N GLU A 11 -16.54 -12.77 -16.90
CA GLU A 11 -16.22 -13.36 -18.20
C GLU A 11 -17.08 -12.83 -19.34
N ARG A 12 -18.31 -12.42 -19.05
CA ARG A 12 -19.29 -11.97 -20.06
C ARG A 12 -20.12 -10.81 -19.51
N ASP A 13 -20.62 -10.03 -20.46
CA ASP A 13 -21.56 -8.93 -20.27
C ASP A 13 -21.13 -7.79 -19.33
N TRP A 14 -20.44 -6.80 -19.93
CA TRP A 14 -20.10 -5.55 -19.27
C TRP A 14 -21.33 -4.64 -19.00
N GLN A 15 -22.52 -5.07 -19.44
CA GLN A 15 -23.77 -4.31 -19.30
C GLN A 15 -24.56 -4.68 -18.04
N SER A 16 -23.96 -5.42 -17.12
CA SER A 16 -24.61 -5.73 -15.85
C SER A 16 -25.18 -4.43 -15.25
N LYS A 17 -26.45 -4.45 -14.92
CA LYS A 17 -27.25 -3.29 -14.47
C LYS A 17 -26.69 -2.57 -13.20
N SER A 18 -25.65 -3.10 -12.60
CA SER A 18 -25.04 -2.56 -11.38
C SER A 18 -23.90 -1.55 -11.64
N ASN A 19 -23.30 -1.52 -12.85
CA ASN A 19 -22.18 -0.64 -13.13
C ASN A 19 -22.62 0.66 -13.83
N GLN A 20 -22.16 1.79 -13.27
CA GLN A 20 -22.52 3.13 -13.77
C GLN A 20 -21.71 3.55 -14.99
N ALA A 21 -20.52 2.96 -15.17
CA ALA A 21 -19.62 3.29 -16.26
C ALA A 21 -18.88 2.08 -16.81
N VAL A 22 -18.35 2.22 -18.02
CA VAL A 22 -17.43 1.25 -18.65
C VAL A 22 -16.13 1.95 -19.04
N SER A 23 -15.00 1.28 -18.91
CA SER A 23 -13.73 1.77 -19.44
C SER A 23 -13.17 0.85 -20.51
N VAL A 24 -12.60 1.43 -21.57
CA VAL A 24 -12.11 0.70 -22.73
C VAL A 24 -10.80 1.32 -23.24
N GLY A 25 -9.83 0.46 -23.58
CA GLY A 25 -8.51 0.91 -24.00
C GLY A 25 -8.41 1.26 -25.48
N ILE A 26 -7.59 2.28 -25.79
CA ILE A 26 -7.21 2.65 -27.15
C ILE A 26 -5.68 2.83 -27.27
N PHE A 27 -5.12 2.35 -28.38
CA PHE A 27 -3.72 2.60 -28.73
C PHE A 27 -3.53 3.97 -29.37
N ASP A 28 -2.29 4.45 -29.42
CA ASP A 28 -1.91 5.70 -30.08
C ASP A 28 -2.14 5.71 -31.61
N SER A 29 -2.27 4.51 -32.22
CA SER A 29 -2.72 4.36 -33.61
C SER A 29 -4.18 4.74 -33.83
N LEU A 30 -4.93 4.99 -32.74
CA LEU A 30 -6.34 5.41 -32.72
C LEU A 30 -7.32 4.48 -33.46
N GLN A 31 -6.89 3.22 -33.71
CA GLN A 31 -7.72 2.22 -34.37
C GLN A 31 -8.75 1.61 -33.40
N LEU A 32 -10.01 1.57 -33.84
CA LEU A 32 -11.08 0.94 -33.09
C LEU A 32 -10.95 -0.58 -33.13
N ASN A 33 -10.50 -1.18 -32.04
CA ASN A 33 -10.54 -2.65 -31.87
C ASN A 33 -11.99 -3.12 -31.64
N ARG A 34 -12.21 -4.45 -31.64
CA ARG A 34 -13.54 -5.07 -31.51
C ARG A 34 -14.29 -4.62 -30.24
N GLN A 35 -13.61 -4.52 -29.11
CA GLN A 35 -14.21 -4.09 -27.84
C GLN A 35 -14.62 -2.62 -27.92
N LEU A 36 -13.71 -1.76 -28.36
CA LEU A 36 -13.95 -0.33 -28.53
C LEU A 36 -15.10 -0.05 -29.52
N GLN A 37 -15.17 -0.81 -30.63
CA GLN A 37 -16.31 -0.77 -31.56
C GLN A 37 -17.64 -1.14 -30.88
N GLY A 38 -17.64 -2.16 -30.00
CA GLY A 38 -18.82 -2.57 -29.24
C GLY A 38 -19.33 -1.48 -28.32
N VAL A 39 -18.43 -0.87 -27.53
CA VAL A 39 -18.75 0.26 -26.64
C VAL A 39 -19.20 1.48 -27.47
N ASN A 40 -18.47 1.83 -28.55
CA ASN A 40 -18.77 2.96 -29.41
C ASN A 40 -20.18 2.89 -30.03
N ARG A 41 -20.60 1.71 -30.51
CA ARG A 41 -21.98 1.52 -31.04
C ARG A 41 -23.04 1.82 -29.99
N LYS A 42 -22.83 1.41 -28.74
CA LYS A 42 -23.78 1.65 -27.65
C LYS A 42 -23.83 3.11 -27.19
N LEU A 43 -22.72 3.81 -27.36
CA LEU A 43 -22.63 5.27 -27.13
C LEU A 43 -23.15 6.09 -28.31
N GLY A 44 -23.78 5.47 -29.33
CA GLY A 44 -24.26 6.19 -30.51
C GLY A 44 -23.15 6.78 -31.37
N ARG A 45 -21.99 6.07 -31.44
CA ARG A 45 -20.74 6.46 -32.12
C ARG A 45 -20.05 7.70 -31.57
N ALA A 46 -20.31 8.08 -30.32
CA ALA A 46 -19.71 9.27 -29.69
C ALA A 46 -18.17 9.17 -29.60
N ILE A 47 -17.59 7.97 -29.39
CA ILE A 47 -16.13 7.79 -29.38
C ILE A 47 -15.55 8.11 -30.77
N SER A 48 -16.13 7.61 -31.86
CA SER A 48 -15.67 7.93 -33.23
C SER A 48 -15.70 9.45 -33.50
N HIS A 49 -16.72 10.13 -33.03
CA HIS A 49 -16.82 11.58 -33.17
C HIS A 49 -15.69 12.29 -32.42
N ILE A 50 -15.42 11.94 -31.18
CA ILE A 50 -14.32 12.54 -30.41
C ILE A 50 -12.96 12.20 -31.00
N LEU A 51 -12.77 11.00 -31.55
CA LEU A 51 -11.52 10.63 -32.23
C LEU A 51 -11.23 11.56 -33.44
N SER A 52 -12.28 11.93 -34.20
CA SER A 52 -12.12 12.85 -35.35
C SER A 52 -11.70 14.27 -34.95
N THR A 53 -11.90 14.67 -33.69
CA THR A 53 -11.49 16.00 -33.18
C THR A 53 -10.03 16.03 -32.73
N GLY A 54 -9.32 14.90 -32.69
CA GLY A 54 -7.94 14.81 -32.23
C GLY A 54 -7.73 14.99 -30.71
N ILE A 55 -8.82 15.00 -29.92
CA ILE A 55 -8.76 15.11 -28.45
C ILE A 55 -8.12 13.88 -27.85
N ILE A 56 -8.48 12.67 -28.31
CA ILE A 56 -7.91 11.41 -27.84
C ILE A 56 -6.60 11.14 -28.59
N LYS A 57 -5.51 10.95 -27.85
CA LYS A 57 -4.19 10.63 -28.40
C LYS A 57 -3.73 9.20 -28.11
N GLY A 58 -4.41 8.51 -27.18
CA GLY A 58 -4.10 7.14 -26.79
C GLY A 58 -2.82 6.97 -25.97
N LYS A 59 -2.27 8.04 -25.38
CA LYS A 59 -1.08 7.99 -24.53
C LYS A 59 -1.37 7.29 -23.21
N VAL A 60 -0.39 6.57 -22.67
CA VAL A 60 -0.51 5.91 -21.37
C VAL A 60 -0.93 6.91 -20.28
N GLY A 61 -1.94 6.56 -19.50
CA GLY A 61 -2.50 7.41 -18.44
C GLY A 61 -3.48 8.48 -18.90
N GLU A 62 -3.64 8.69 -20.22
CA GLU A 62 -4.66 9.58 -20.77
C GLU A 62 -6.05 8.99 -20.56
N ILE A 63 -7.00 9.82 -20.14
CA ILE A 63 -8.42 9.46 -19.95
C ILE A 63 -9.30 10.47 -20.67
N THR A 64 -10.21 9.96 -21.48
CA THR A 64 -11.26 10.76 -22.08
C THR A 64 -12.62 10.24 -21.65
N ARG A 65 -13.41 11.06 -20.98
CA ARG A 65 -14.80 10.76 -20.63
C ARG A 65 -15.70 10.98 -21.83
N VAL A 66 -16.52 10.01 -22.16
CA VAL A 66 -17.48 10.04 -23.25
C VAL A 66 -18.86 9.71 -22.70
N VAL A 67 -19.84 10.56 -22.99
CA VAL A 67 -21.23 10.32 -22.58
C VAL A 67 -22.06 10.01 -23.83
N GLY A 68 -22.72 8.86 -23.83
CA GLY A 68 -23.61 8.44 -24.90
C GLY A 68 -25.05 8.91 -24.74
N LYS A 69 -25.82 8.70 -25.78
CA LYS A 69 -27.29 8.86 -25.74
C LYS A 69 -27.86 7.97 -24.64
N LYS A 70 -28.65 8.26 -23.75
CA LYS A 70 -29.19 7.53 -22.61
C LYS A 70 -28.31 7.55 -21.34
N GLY A 71 -27.34 8.48 -21.26
CA GLY A 71 -26.54 8.68 -20.04
C GLY A 71 -25.48 7.62 -19.75
N LEU A 72 -25.21 6.68 -20.66
CA LEU A 72 -24.11 5.73 -20.50
C LEU A 72 -22.77 6.48 -20.51
N VAL A 73 -21.98 6.32 -19.45
CA VAL A 73 -20.65 6.90 -19.33
C VAL A 73 -19.60 5.88 -19.75
N ALA A 74 -18.65 6.28 -20.59
CA ALA A 74 -17.47 5.51 -20.90
C ALA A 74 -16.20 6.32 -20.67
N TYR A 75 -15.17 5.65 -20.18
CA TYR A 75 -13.81 6.18 -20.07
C TYR A 75 -12.94 5.51 -21.12
N VAL A 76 -12.47 6.27 -22.10
CA VAL A 76 -11.48 5.79 -23.07
C VAL A 76 -10.09 6.04 -22.46
N TYR A 77 -9.36 4.96 -22.13
CA TYR A 77 -8.03 5.06 -21.57
C TYR A 77 -6.94 4.73 -22.60
N GLY A 78 -5.86 5.53 -22.56
CA GLY A 78 -4.73 5.34 -23.46
C GLY A 78 -3.83 4.17 -23.06
N LEU A 79 -3.38 3.40 -24.05
CA LEU A 79 -2.50 2.24 -23.92
C LEU A 79 -1.07 2.49 -24.44
N GLY A 80 -0.85 3.64 -25.11
CA GLY A 80 0.39 3.91 -25.83
C GLY A 80 0.53 3.07 -27.10
N GLN A 81 1.76 2.75 -27.46
CA GLN A 81 2.05 2.02 -28.71
C GLN A 81 1.56 0.58 -28.67
N LYS A 82 0.93 0.15 -29.77
CA LYS A 82 0.53 -1.26 -29.95
C LYS A 82 1.78 -2.15 -29.88
N GLY A 83 1.69 -3.23 -29.08
CA GLY A 83 2.81 -4.17 -28.85
C GLY A 83 3.80 -3.74 -27.75
N LYS A 84 3.67 -2.55 -27.16
CA LYS A 84 4.50 -2.09 -26.03
C LYS A 84 3.77 -2.01 -24.71
N VAL A 85 2.52 -2.49 -24.63
CA VAL A 85 1.78 -2.57 -23.37
C VAL A 85 2.48 -3.52 -22.42
N ASN A 86 2.76 -3.04 -21.23
CA ASN A 86 3.38 -3.80 -20.15
C ASN A 86 2.61 -3.59 -18.83
N SER A 87 3.03 -4.28 -17.79
CA SER A 87 2.40 -4.21 -16.46
C SER A 87 2.28 -2.78 -15.95
N GLU A 88 3.33 -1.96 -16.09
CA GLU A 88 3.32 -0.60 -15.56
C GLU A 88 2.40 0.32 -16.36
N SER A 89 2.45 0.27 -17.69
CA SER A 89 1.57 1.09 -18.54
C SER A 89 0.09 0.79 -18.27
N LEU A 90 -0.27 -0.49 -18.07
CA LEU A 90 -1.65 -0.85 -17.76
C LEU A 90 -2.04 -0.47 -16.33
N ARG A 91 -1.14 -0.60 -15.36
CA ARG A 91 -1.37 -0.15 -13.97
C ARG A 91 -1.66 1.36 -13.92
N ILE A 92 -0.87 2.16 -14.62
CA ILE A 92 -1.07 3.61 -14.72
C ILE A 92 -2.43 3.93 -15.36
N SER A 93 -2.76 3.29 -16.48
CA SER A 93 -4.05 3.53 -17.17
C SER A 93 -5.26 3.12 -16.32
N ALA A 94 -5.17 2.00 -15.61
CA ALA A 94 -6.22 1.56 -14.70
C ALA A 94 -6.38 2.49 -13.49
N ALA A 95 -5.27 2.99 -12.94
CA ALA A 95 -5.30 3.98 -11.87
C ALA A 95 -5.93 5.31 -12.33
N SER A 96 -5.65 5.73 -13.56
CA SER A 96 -6.27 6.93 -14.15
C SER A 96 -7.77 6.77 -14.33
N VAL A 97 -8.25 5.58 -14.72
CA VAL A 97 -9.70 5.27 -14.77
C VAL A 97 -10.33 5.40 -13.38
N ALA A 98 -9.71 4.82 -12.34
CA ALA A 98 -10.25 4.90 -10.99
C ALA A 98 -10.34 6.35 -10.49
N LYS A 99 -9.30 7.16 -10.72
CA LYS A 99 -9.29 8.60 -10.38
C LYS A 99 -10.39 9.38 -11.14
N ALA A 100 -10.56 9.11 -12.44
CA ALA A 100 -11.60 9.75 -13.24
C ALA A 100 -13.01 9.40 -12.72
N CYS A 101 -13.24 8.12 -12.35
CA CYS A 101 -14.49 7.70 -11.73
C CYS A 101 -14.78 8.47 -10.43
N ILE A 102 -13.79 8.63 -9.57
CA ILE A 102 -13.93 9.37 -8.31
C ILE A 102 -14.27 10.83 -8.57
N ASN A 103 -13.56 11.50 -9.48
CA ASN A 103 -13.80 12.90 -9.84
C ASN A 103 -15.20 13.12 -10.39
N ASP A 104 -15.72 12.15 -11.15
CA ASP A 104 -17.07 12.20 -11.74
C ASP A 104 -18.15 11.60 -10.82
N LYS A 105 -17.82 11.26 -9.57
CA LYS A 105 -18.73 10.66 -8.58
C LYS A 105 -19.35 9.33 -9.05
N ILE A 106 -18.63 8.57 -9.86
CA ILE A 106 -19.03 7.23 -10.33
C ILE A 106 -18.64 6.19 -9.27
N LYS A 107 -19.61 5.44 -8.78
CA LYS A 107 -19.42 4.46 -7.71
C LYS A 107 -19.02 3.07 -8.21
N SER A 108 -19.31 2.76 -9.48
CA SER A 108 -19.00 1.44 -10.05
C SER A 108 -18.59 1.52 -11.51
N VAL A 109 -17.57 0.74 -11.89
CA VAL A 109 -17.04 0.71 -13.26
C VAL A 109 -16.77 -0.72 -13.74
N THR A 110 -16.99 -0.98 -15.03
CA THR A 110 -16.46 -2.16 -15.71
C THR A 110 -15.20 -1.80 -16.47
N PHE A 111 -14.07 -2.37 -16.11
CA PHE A 111 -12.80 -2.22 -16.80
C PHE A 111 -12.64 -3.33 -17.85
N LEU A 112 -12.59 -2.96 -19.12
CA LEU A 112 -12.36 -3.90 -20.21
C LEU A 112 -10.85 -4.07 -20.42
N MET A 113 -10.34 -5.29 -20.26
CA MET A 113 -8.93 -5.59 -20.54
C MET A 113 -8.59 -5.33 -22.02
N PRO A 114 -7.39 -4.81 -22.33
CA PRO A 114 -7.04 -4.42 -23.72
C PRO A 114 -6.92 -5.60 -24.70
N SER A 115 -6.77 -6.80 -24.19
CA SER A 115 -6.75 -8.05 -24.96
C SER A 115 -7.69 -9.06 -24.34
N ASN A 116 -8.26 -9.95 -25.17
CA ASN A 116 -9.02 -11.10 -24.68
C ASN A 116 -8.11 -12.18 -24.06
N GLY A 117 -6.83 -11.86 -23.84
CA GLY A 117 -5.82 -12.78 -23.37
C GLY A 117 -5.81 -12.89 -21.85
N LYS A 118 -5.62 -14.12 -21.39
CA LYS A 118 -5.37 -14.46 -19.99
C LYS A 118 -3.92 -14.09 -19.58
N ASP A 119 -3.44 -12.90 -19.97
CA ASP A 119 -2.14 -12.41 -19.52
C ASP A 119 -2.20 -12.12 -18.02
N SER A 120 -1.54 -12.99 -17.26
CA SER A 120 -1.53 -12.95 -15.81
C SER A 120 -0.92 -11.66 -15.27
N ALA A 121 0.16 -11.17 -15.88
CA ALA A 121 0.85 -9.97 -15.43
C ALA A 121 0.00 -8.71 -15.67
N LEU A 122 -0.62 -8.61 -16.84
CA LEU A 122 -1.52 -7.50 -17.17
C LEU A 122 -2.79 -7.54 -16.30
N SER A 123 -3.35 -8.74 -16.07
CA SER A 123 -4.54 -8.91 -15.22
C SER A 123 -4.29 -8.46 -13.78
N GLN A 124 -3.15 -8.86 -13.21
CA GLN A 124 -2.71 -8.41 -11.89
C GLN A 124 -2.55 -6.89 -11.87
N SER A 125 -1.88 -6.33 -12.86
CA SER A 125 -1.58 -4.89 -12.93
C SER A 125 -2.85 -4.02 -13.09
N ALA A 126 -3.86 -4.50 -13.81
CA ALA A 126 -5.14 -3.81 -13.92
C ALA A 126 -5.84 -3.71 -12.56
N ALA A 127 -5.89 -4.82 -11.80
CA ALA A 127 -6.46 -4.83 -10.45
C ALA A 127 -5.68 -3.92 -9.50
N GLU A 128 -4.34 -4.00 -9.50
CA GLU A 128 -3.49 -3.12 -8.72
C GLU A 128 -3.74 -1.65 -9.05
N GLY A 129 -3.78 -1.30 -10.33
CA GLY A 129 -4.02 0.08 -10.77
C GLY A 129 -5.36 0.62 -10.30
N LEU A 130 -6.45 -0.13 -10.45
CA LEU A 130 -7.77 0.28 -10.00
C LEU A 130 -7.82 0.52 -8.48
N VAL A 131 -7.24 -0.39 -7.67
CA VAL A 131 -7.23 -0.26 -6.22
C VAL A 131 -6.34 0.90 -5.78
N LEU A 132 -5.10 0.98 -6.26
CA LEU A 132 -4.17 2.04 -5.87
C LEU A 132 -4.63 3.43 -6.34
N GLY A 133 -5.26 3.50 -7.52
CA GLY A 133 -5.83 4.74 -8.05
C GLY A 133 -7.08 5.21 -7.33
N SER A 134 -7.80 4.30 -6.66
CA SER A 134 -8.98 4.63 -5.87
C SER A 134 -8.67 5.01 -4.41
N TYR A 135 -7.41 4.87 -3.98
CA TYR A 135 -7.02 5.14 -2.61
C TYR A 135 -7.22 6.59 -2.20
N GLN A 136 -7.87 6.80 -1.06
CA GLN A 136 -8.05 8.09 -0.40
C GLN A 136 -7.97 7.90 1.12
N PHE A 137 -7.18 8.73 1.79
CA PHE A 137 -7.14 8.78 3.24
C PHE A 137 -8.15 9.80 3.75
N ASN A 138 -9.30 9.32 4.22
CA ASN A 138 -10.43 10.14 4.65
C ASN A 138 -10.84 9.87 6.12
N GLU A 139 -10.02 9.15 6.88
CA GLU A 139 -10.37 8.63 8.21
C GLU A 139 -10.78 9.75 9.19
N PHE A 140 -10.10 10.89 9.15
CA PHE A 140 -10.32 11.99 10.10
C PHE A 140 -11.09 13.17 9.50
N LYS A 141 -11.62 13.04 8.28
CA LYS A 141 -12.48 14.08 7.69
C LYS A 141 -13.85 14.07 8.34
N THR A 142 -14.24 15.19 8.95
CA THR A 142 -15.57 15.36 9.58
C THR A 142 -16.68 15.59 8.56
N LYS A 143 -16.40 16.37 7.50
CA LYS A 143 -17.32 16.57 6.37
C LYS A 143 -17.19 15.41 5.39
N ARG A 144 -18.22 14.57 5.28
CA ARG A 144 -18.23 13.36 4.45
C ARG A 144 -19.00 13.52 3.15
N ASP A 145 -19.82 14.53 3.02
CA ASP A 145 -20.70 14.77 1.84
C ASP A 145 -19.90 15.03 0.55
N ASP A 146 -18.68 15.55 0.70
CA ASP A 146 -17.78 15.81 -0.43
C ASP A 146 -16.89 14.60 -0.79
N ILE A 147 -16.97 13.50 -0.03
CA ILE A 147 -16.15 12.32 -0.28
C ILE A 147 -16.81 11.45 -1.34
N SER A 148 -16.22 11.42 -2.53
CA SER A 148 -16.61 10.48 -3.58
C SER A 148 -15.70 9.25 -3.55
N LEU A 149 -16.32 8.07 -3.60
CA LEU A 149 -15.60 6.80 -3.58
C LEU A 149 -16.00 5.95 -4.79
N LEU A 150 -15.03 5.32 -5.41
CA LEU A 150 -15.28 4.19 -6.30
C LEU A 150 -15.46 2.95 -5.41
N GLU A 151 -16.68 2.42 -5.33
CA GLU A 151 -17.04 1.35 -4.40
C GLU A 151 -16.75 -0.05 -4.97
N SER A 152 -16.90 -0.20 -6.30
CA SER A 152 -16.69 -1.49 -6.96
C SER A 152 -16.16 -1.35 -8.38
N ALA A 153 -15.34 -2.31 -8.80
CA ALA A 153 -14.90 -2.45 -10.18
C ALA A 153 -14.99 -3.92 -10.64
N CYS A 154 -15.51 -4.11 -11.85
CA CYS A 154 -15.51 -5.40 -12.52
C CYS A 154 -14.44 -5.39 -13.62
N ILE A 155 -13.57 -6.40 -13.68
CA ILE A 155 -12.59 -6.56 -14.74
C ILE A 155 -13.09 -7.64 -15.71
N LEU A 156 -13.29 -7.27 -16.97
CA LEU A 156 -13.72 -8.17 -18.02
C LEU A 156 -12.55 -8.61 -18.90
N GLY A 157 -12.37 -9.91 -19.05
CA GLY A 157 -11.41 -10.51 -20.00
C GLY A 157 -10.00 -10.69 -19.44
N GLY A 158 -9.84 -10.80 -18.12
CA GLY A 158 -8.57 -11.09 -17.45
C GLY A 158 -8.51 -12.46 -16.77
N ASP A 159 -7.32 -12.87 -16.36
CA ASP A 159 -7.12 -14.05 -15.53
C ASP A 159 -7.60 -13.82 -14.10
N LYS A 160 -8.56 -14.62 -13.64
CA LYS A 160 -9.23 -14.45 -12.35
C LYS A 160 -8.25 -14.51 -11.17
N GLN A 161 -7.34 -15.49 -11.16
CA GLN A 161 -6.40 -15.66 -10.04
C GLN A 161 -5.44 -14.48 -9.93
N SER A 162 -4.96 -13.99 -11.06
CA SER A 162 -4.07 -12.81 -11.11
C SER A 162 -4.78 -11.52 -10.71
N ILE A 163 -6.06 -11.35 -11.06
CA ILE A 163 -6.89 -10.23 -10.60
C ILE A 163 -7.04 -10.27 -9.07
N GLU A 164 -7.38 -11.43 -8.50
CA GLU A 164 -7.49 -11.61 -7.05
C GLU A 164 -6.16 -11.34 -6.35
N LYS A 165 -5.04 -11.86 -6.89
CA LYS A 165 -3.69 -11.60 -6.40
C LYS A 165 -3.35 -10.11 -6.42
N GLY A 166 -3.62 -9.43 -7.53
CA GLY A 166 -3.39 -7.99 -7.66
C GLY A 166 -4.21 -7.16 -6.65
N ALA A 167 -5.47 -7.54 -6.44
CA ALA A 167 -6.33 -6.90 -5.45
C ALA A 167 -5.78 -7.07 -4.01
N VAL A 168 -5.32 -8.27 -3.65
CA VAL A 168 -4.71 -8.52 -2.33
C VAL A 168 -3.45 -7.68 -2.12
N ILE A 169 -2.55 -7.65 -3.10
CA ILE A 169 -1.30 -6.87 -3.01
C ILE A 169 -1.63 -5.38 -2.86
N ALA A 170 -2.49 -4.84 -3.72
CA ALA A 170 -2.83 -3.42 -3.71
C ALA A 170 -3.58 -2.99 -2.44
N ASN A 171 -4.49 -3.83 -1.92
CA ASN A 171 -5.16 -3.58 -0.64
C ASN A 171 -4.17 -3.60 0.53
N SER A 172 -3.16 -4.45 0.50
CA SER A 172 -2.10 -4.47 1.52
C SER A 172 -1.21 -3.23 1.44
N VAL A 173 -0.97 -2.69 0.24
CA VAL A 173 -0.32 -1.37 0.08
C VAL A 173 -1.20 -0.24 0.63
N CYS A 174 -2.50 -0.26 0.36
CA CYS A 174 -3.44 0.72 0.91
C CYS A 174 -3.49 0.65 2.44
N PHE A 175 -3.45 -0.56 3.01
CA PHE A 175 -3.37 -0.76 4.46
C PHE A 175 -2.07 -0.15 5.06
N ALA A 176 -0.91 -0.34 4.42
CA ALA A 176 0.33 0.31 4.83
C ALA A 176 0.19 1.84 4.80
N ARG A 177 -0.35 2.39 3.70
CA ARG A 177 -0.60 3.84 3.56
C ARG A 177 -1.56 4.38 4.63
N ASP A 178 -2.59 3.62 5.02
CA ASP A 178 -3.49 4.01 6.11
C ASP A 178 -2.73 4.17 7.44
N LEU A 179 -1.84 3.22 7.77
CA LEU A 179 -1.01 3.30 8.97
C LEU A 179 -0.07 4.51 8.92
N GLU A 180 0.60 4.71 7.79
CA GLU A 180 1.57 5.77 7.56
C GLU A 180 0.93 7.17 7.57
N ASN A 181 -0.29 7.32 7.06
CA ASN A 181 -1.01 8.60 7.04
C ASN A 181 -1.61 9.00 8.39
N ARG A 182 -1.78 8.07 9.33
CA ARG A 182 -2.28 8.37 10.67
C ARG A 182 -1.30 9.24 11.44
N PRO A 183 -1.78 10.20 12.24
CA PRO A 183 -0.92 11.00 13.12
C PRO A 183 -0.34 10.15 14.24
N GLY A 184 0.81 10.60 14.81
CA GLY A 184 1.56 9.86 15.83
C GLY A 184 0.76 9.53 17.10
N ASN A 185 -0.20 10.37 17.48
CA ASN A 185 -1.09 10.10 18.61
C ASN A 185 -2.13 8.98 18.36
N ILE A 186 -2.23 8.49 17.12
CA ILE A 186 -3.08 7.35 16.72
C ILE A 186 -2.21 6.16 16.32
N ALA A 187 -1.24 6.37 15.43
CA ALA A 187 -0.33 5.31 14.96
C ALA A 187 0.83 5.10 15.95
N THR A 188 0.51 4.79 17.21
CA THR A 188 1.49 4.54 18.28
C THR A 188 2.15 3.16 18.13
N PRO A 189 3.26 2.86 18.84
CA PRO A 189 3.83 1.51 18.88
C PRO A 189 2.83 0.44 19.29
N SER A 190 1.95 0.75 20.25
CA SER A 190 0.87 -0.14 20.69
C SER A 190 -0.14 -0.42 19.57
N HIS A 191 -0.47 0.60 18.77
CA HIS A 191 -1.36 0.47 17.62
C HIS A 191 -0.76 -0.43 16.51
N LEU A 192 0.54 -0.30 16.21
CA LEU A 192 1.23 -1.18 15.26
C LEU A 192 1.24 -2.63 15.75
N ALA A 193 1.48 -2.86 17.05
CA ALA A 193 1.44 -4.19 17.66
C ALA A 193 0.03 -4.82 17.59
N GLU A 194 -1.03 -4.01 17.77
CA GLU A 194 -2.42 -4.47 17.61
C GLU A 194 -2.70 -4.94 16.18
N HIS A 195 -2.23 -4.18 15.16
CA HIS A 195 -2.38 -4.57 13.76
C HIS A 195 -1.61 -5.84 13.42
N ALA A 196 -0.37 -6.00 13.92
CA ALA A 196 0.38 -7.25 13.79
C ALA A 196 -0.40 -8.42 14.41
N SER A 197 -0.94 -8.25 15.62
CA SER A 197 -1.75 -9.27 16.30
C SER A 197 -3.02 -9.64 15.52
N LYS A 198 -3.70 -8.67 14.90
CA LYS A 198 -4.87 -8.92 14.03
C LYS A 198 -4.51 -9.77 12.82
N ILE A 199 -3.35 -9.51 12.19
CA ILE A 199 -2.84 -10.34 11.09
C ILE A 199 -2.58 -11.76 11.59
N GLY A 200 -1.90 -11.93 12.73
CA GLY A 200 -1.61 -13.24 13.31
C GLY A 200 -2.87 -14.06 13.63
N LYS A 201 -3.88 -13.44 14.27
CA LYS A 201 -5.13 -14.10 14.63
C LYS A 201 -5.95 -14.61 13.44
N SER A 202 -5.83 -13.97 12.28
CA SER A 202 -6.60 -14.28 11.07
C SER A 202 -5.84 -15.15 10.06
N SER A 203 -4.61 -15.58 10.38
CA SER A 203 -3.73 -16.24 9.41
C SER A 203 -2.74 -17.22 10.05
N SER A 204 -1.85 -17.80 9.24
CA SER A 204 -0.74 -18.66 9.66
C SER A 204 0.52 -17.89 10.09
N VAL A 205 0.44 -16.60 10.34
CA VAL A 205 1.56 -15.78 10.83
C VAL A 205 1.61 -15.87 12.35
N ASN A 206 2.73 -16.36 12.88
CA ASN A 206 2.97 -16.35 14.33
C ASN A 206 3.52 -14.99 14.75
N VAL A 207 2.87 -14.35 15.72
CA VAL A 207 3.24 -12.99 16.17
C VAL A 207 3.72 -13.02 17.61
N LYS A 208 4.92 -12.47 17.85
CA LYS A 208 5.51 -12.27 19.16
C LYS A 208 5.70 -10.77 19.38
N ILE A 209 5.26 -10.25 20.51
CA ILE A 209 5.43 -8.86 20.91
C ILE A 209 6.19 -8.83 22.22
N PHE A 210 7.33 -8.12 22.23
CA PHE A 210 8.11 -7.93 23.43
C PHE A 210 7.92 -6.50 23.93
N GLU A 211 7.50 -6.39 25.19
CA GLU A 211 7.39 -5.14 25.92
C GLU A 211 8.77 -4.65 26.39
N ARG A 212 8.85 -3.38 26.80
CA ARG A 212 10.09 -2.73 27.29
C ARG A 212 10.90 -3.64 28.23
N GLU A 213 10.25 -4.16 29.26
CA GLU A 213 10.93 -4.99 30.26
C GLU A 213 11.58 -6.24 29.62
N LYS A 214 10.87 -6.89 28.72
CA LYS A 214 11.34 -8.09 28.04
C LYS A 214 12.55 -7.83 27.18
N PHE A 215 12.47 -6.90 26.24
CA PHE A 215 13.58 -6.66 25.31
C PHE A 215 14.79 -5.99 26.00
N THR A 216 14.59 -5.21 27.08
CA THR A 216 15.68 -4.68 27.90
C THR A 216 16.43 -5.79 28.62
N LYS A 217 15.71 -6.75 29.24
CA LYS A 217 16.32 -7.93 29.85
C LYS A 217 17.07 -8.82 28.85
N MET A 218 16.67 -8.79 27.58
CA MET A 218 17.39 -9.49 26.50
C MET A 218 18.65 -8.77 26.05
N GLY A 219 18.88 -7.51 26.47
CA GLY A 219 20.07 -6.72 26.12
C GLY A 219 19.88 -5.81 24.92
N MET A 220 18.65 -5.47 24.51
CA MET A 220 18.36 -4.49 23.46
C MET A 220 18.47 -3.05 23.99
N GLY A 221 19.70 -2.65 24.39
CA GLY A 221 19.95 -1.38 25.04
C GLY A 221 19.86 -0.18 24.11
N ALA A 222 20.07 -0.34 22.82
CA ALA A 222 19.91 0.75 21.85
C ALA A 222 18.42 1.13 21.67
N LEU A 223 17.53 0.16 21.51
CA LEU A 223 16.08 0.39 21.49
C LEU A 223 15.57 0.96 22.82
N ALA A 224 16.04 0.39 23.95
CA ALA A 224 15.67 0.85 25.30
C ALA A 224 16.11 2.30 25.56
N GLY A 225 17.29 2.69 25.08
CA GLY A 225 17.81 4.04 25.18
C GLY A 225 16.99 5.06 24.40
N VAL A 226 16.70 4.79 23.11
CA VAL A 226 15.83 5.66 22.31
C VAL A 226 14.46 5.82 22.95
N ALA A 227 13.90 4.72 23.47
CA ALA A 227 12.59 4.72 24.12
C ALA A 227 12.54 5.41 25.49
N SER A 228 13.67 5.85 26.04
CA SER A 228 13.71 6.35 27.45
C SER A 228 13.01 7.70 27.63
N GLY A 229 12.89 8.51 26.56
CA GLY A 229 12.30 9.84 26.61
C GLY A 229 10.79 9.89 26.39
N THR A 230 10.11 8.76 26.20
CA THR A 230 8.65 8.72 25.98
C THR A 230 7.95 7.86 27.03
N GLU A 231 6.72 8.22 27.37
CA GLU A 231 5.81 7.40 28.18
C GLU A 231 5.07 6.35 27.34
N GLU A 232 4.94 6.56 26.01
CA GLU A 232 4.29 5.57 25.13
C GLU A 232 5.07 4.24 25.16
N PRO A 233 4.39 3.11 25.44
CA PRO A 233 5.06 1.82 25.58
C PRO A 233 5.71 1.34 24.29
N PRO A 234 7.05 1.26 24.21
CA PRO A 234 7.74 0.73 23.03
C PRO A 234 7.44 -0.74 22.84
N LYS A 235 7.51 -1.19 21.58
CA LYS A 235 7.23 -2.58 21.20
C LYS A 235 8.35 -3.12 20.30
N PHE A 236 8.74 -4.37 20.54
CA PHE A 236 9.54 -5.14 19.58
C PHE A 236 8.67 -6.24 19.01
N ILE A 237 8.25 -6.09 17.75
CA ILE A 237 7.25 -6.93 17.11
C ILE A 237 7.93 -7.88 16.15
N ILE A 238 7.64 -9.17 16.23
CA ILE A 238 8.14 -10.23 15.36
C ILE A 238 6.94 -10.94 14.74
N MET A 239 6.97 -11.10 13.42
CA MET A 239 5.93 -11.76 12.63
C MET A 239 6.58 -12.87 11.81
N GLU A 240 6.32 -14.12 12.15
CA GLU A 240 6.95 -15.29 11.53
C GLU A 240 5.95 -16.00 10.61
N TYR A 241 6.33 -16.17 9.36
CA TYR A 241 5.60 -16.94 8.36
C TYR A 241 6.51 -18.01 7.78
N PHE A 242 6.23 -19.28 8.08
CA PHE A 242 6.99 -20.43 7.63
C PHE A 242 6.10 -21.36 6.79
N ASN A 243 6.17 -21.25 5.47
CA ASN A 243 5.45 -22.08 4.52
C ASN A 243 6.36 -22.61 3.39
N GLY A 244 7.64 -22.33 3.48
CA GLY A 244 8.70 -22.82 2.59
C GLY A 244 9.37 -24.08 3.11
N PRO A 245 10.41 -24.55 2.43
CA PRO A 245 11.23 -25.69 2.89
C PRO A 245 11.83 -25.42 4.28
N LYS A 246 11.84 -26.44 5.14
CA LYS A 246 12.33 -26.32 6.52
C LYS A 246 13.83 -25.98 6.62
N ASN A 247 14.61 -26.35 5.62
CA ASN A 247 16.06 -26.12 5.54
C ASN A 247 16.42 -24.78 4.89
N GLU A 248 15.43 -24.01 4.42
CA GLU A 248 15.66 -22.70 3.82
C GLU A 248 15.53 -21.60 4.88
N LYS A 249 16.58 -20.77 4.98
CA LYS A 249 16.56 -19.60 5.87
C LYS A 249 15.47 -18.62 5.46
N PRO A 250 14.77 -18.00 6.43
CA PRO A 250 13.75 -17.01 6.11
C PRO A 250 14.37 -15.73 5.51
N LYS A 251 13.59 -15.08 4.65
CA LYS A 251 13.86 -13.70 4.25
C LYS A 251 13.40 -12.77 5.37
N ILE A 252 14.31 -11.90 5.84
CA ILE A 252 14.04 -11.00 6.95
C ILE A 252 13.66 -9.62 6.41
N LEU A 253 12.52 -9.10 6.86
CA LEU A 253 12.06 -7.74 6.62
C LEU A 253 12.15 -6.97 7.92
N VAL A 254 13.03 -5.96 7.99
CA VAL A 254 13.17 -5.11 9.17
C VAL A 254 12.65 -3.72 8.84
N GLY A 255 11.68 -3.24 9.62
CA GLY A 255 11.03 -1.94 9.41
C GLY A 255 11.26 -0.99 10.56
N LYS A 256 11.83 0.20 10.30
CA LYS A 256 11.91 1.29 11.28
C LYS A 256 10.50 1.67 11.73
N GLY A 257 10.25 1.68 13.03
CA GLY A 257 8.95 1.94 13.65
C GLY A 257 8.95 3.14 14.58
N LEU A 258 9.61 4.24 14.22
CA LEU A 258 9.53 5.51 14.94
C LEU A 258 8.19 6.17 14.64
N THR A 259 7.24 6.07 15.57
CA THR A 259 5.88 6.59 15.37
C THR A 259 5.81 8.10 15.46
N PHE A 260 6.78 8.71 16.14
CA PHE A 260 7.09 10.14 16.05
C PHE A 260 8.56 10.38 16.41
N ASP A 261 9.21 11.26 15.66
CA ASP A 261 10.61 11.63 15.89
C ASP A 261 10.76 13.15 16.08
N SER A 262 10.92 13.57 17.33
CA SER A 262 11.23 14.97 17.67
C SER A 262 12.73 15.30 17.54
N GLY A 263 13.58 14.29 17.31
CA GLY A 263 15.04 14.37 17.44
C GLY A 263 15.55 14.08 18.84
N GLY A 264 14.68 13.97 19.84
CA GLY A 264 15.04 13.82 21.24
C GLY A 264 15.68 15.10 21.79
N ILE A 265 16.77 14.97 22.58
CA ILE A 265 17.52 16.13 23.12
C ILE A 265 18.16 16.96 21.99
N SER A 266 18.62 16.32 20.91
CA SER A 266 19.06 17.00 19.68
C SER A 266 17.83 17.38 18.83
N ILE A 267 16.98 18.27 19.37
CA ILE A 267 15.65 18.55 18.84
C ILE A 267 15.68 19.11 17.41
N LYS A 268 14.77 18.61 16.58
CA LYS A 268 14.58 19.09 15.21
C LYS A 268 14.03 20.52 15.17
N PRO A 269 14.30 21.30 14.10
CA PRO A 269 13.57 22.53 13.84
C PRO A 269 12.06 22.27 13.73
N ALA A 270 11.23 23.20 14.19
CA ALA A 270 9.77 23.06 14.16
C ALA A 270 9.20 22.92 12.74
N ALA A 271 9.86 23.52 11.73
CA ALA A 271 9.44 23.44 10.34
C ALA A 271 9.44 21.98 9.85
N LYS A 272 8.25 21.51 9.39
CA LYS A 272 8.02 20.14 8.91
C LYS A 272 8.20 19.03 9.95
N MET A 273 8.24 19.34 11.24
CA MET A 273 8.30 18.30 12.27
C MET A 273 7.02 17.44 12.29
N ASP A 274 5.89 17.98 11.85
CA ASP A 274 4.64 17.23 11.67
C ASP A 274 4.77 16.10 10.64
N GLU A 275 5.70 16.19 9.67
CA GLU A 275 6.02 15.12 8.73
C GLU A 275 6.71 13.92 9.41
N MET A 276 7.22 14.07 10.65
CA MET A 276 7.87 12.99 11.40
C MET A 276 6.90 11.90 11.88
N LYS A 277 5.60 12.05 11.67
CA LYS A 277 4.63 10.95 11.72
C LYS A 277 4.93 9.85 10.71
N TYR A 278 5.65 10.18 9.61
CA TYR A 278 6.05 9.22 8.58
C TYR A 278 7.31 8.42 8.91
N ASP A 279 7.96 8.69 10.03
CA ASP A 279 9.22 8.03 10.39
C ASP A 279 9.05 6.55 10.78
N MET A 280 7.81 6.08 10.74
CA MET A 280 7.41 4.68 10.90
C MET A 280 7.01 3.98 9.57
N CYS A 281 7.18 4.62 8.41
CA CYS A 281 6.79 4.03 7.12
C CYS A 281 7.43 2.65 6.88
N GLY A 282 8.67 2.43 7.36
CA GLY A 282 9.32 1.12 7.32
C GLY A 282 8.49 0.01 8.00
N SER A 283 7.88 0.32 9.15
CA SER A 283 6.99 -0.61 9.86
C SER A 283 5.66 -0.80 9.13
N GLY A 284 5.11 0.26 8.53
CA GLY A 284 3.91 0.20 7.68
C GLY A 284 4.11 -0.74 6.50
N VAL A 285 5.26 -0.65 5.82
CA VAL A 285 5.65 -1.54 4.72
C VAL A 285 5.76 -3.00 5.19
N VAL A 286 6.39 -3.27 6.34
CA VAL A 286 6.50 -4.65 6.88
C VAL A 286 5.13 -5.21 7.20
N LEU A 287 4.25 -4.45 7.87
CA LEU A 287 2.88 -4.87 8.17
C LEU A 287 2.07 -5.13 6.90
N GLY A 288 2.18 -4.25 5.89
CA GLY A 288 1.55 -4.44 4.59
C GLY A 288 2.05 -5.69 3.87
N ALA A 289 3.36 -5.92 3.83
CA ALA A 289 3.95 -7.11 3.23
C ALA A 289 3.49 -8.39 3.93
N MET A 290 3.51 -8.42 5.27
CA MET A 290 3.04 -9.57 6.05
C MET A 290 1.54 -9.81 5.90
N SER A 291 0.74 -8.74 5.73
CA SER A 291 -0.69 -8.86 5.39
C SER A 291 -0.90 -9.50 4.02
N ALA A 292 -0.14 -9.10 2.99
CA ALA A 292 -0.20 -9.72 1.67
C ALA A 292 0.23 -11.20 1.71
N ILE A 293 1.36 -11.48 2.36
CA ILE A 293 1.92 -12.84 2.51
C ILE A 293 0.91 -13.76 3.21
N SER A 294 0.27 -13.29 4.27
CA SER A 294 -0.71 -14.06 5.04
C SER A 294 -1.91 -14.50 4.21
N GLN A 295 -2.32 -13.68 3.24
CA GLN A 295 -3.47 -13.94 2.38
C GLN A 295 -3.08 -14.76 1.14
N LEU A 296 -1.94 -14.45 0.51
CA LEU A 296 -1.47 -15.12 -0.71
C LEU A 296 -0.82 -16.48 -0.44
N LYS A 297 -0.35 -16.72 0.77
CA LYS A 297 0.26 -17.96 1.25
C LYS A 297 1.35 -18.51 0.32
N PRO A 298 2.36 -17.71 -0.07
CA PRO A 298 3.43 -18.17 -0.94
C PRO A 298 4.26 -19.26 -0.26
N LYS A 299 4.86 -20.16 -1.06
CA LYS A 299 5.78 -21.19 -0.57
C LYS A 299 7.15 -20.61 -0.28
N MET A 300 7.28 -19.91 0.84
CA MET A 300 8.53 -19.28 1.29
C MET A 300 8.50 -19.06 2.80
N ASN A 301 9.67 -18.84 3.39
CA ASN A 301 9.86 -18.46 4.78
C ASN A 301 10.16 -16.96 4.87
N VAL A 302 9.41 -16.23 5.68
CA VAL A 302 9.56 -14.77 5.87
C VAL A 302 9.40 -14.42 7.33
N VAL A 303 10.24 -13.51 7.82
CA VAL A 303 10.09 -12.92 9.16
C VAL A 303 10.08 -11.40 9.04
N GLY A 304 9.02 -10.76 9.55
CA GLY A 304 8.94 -9.33 9.73
C GLY A 304 9.38 -8.94 11.14
N ILE A 305 10.24 -7.95 11.29
CA ILE A 305 10.69 -7.42 12.59
C ILE A 305 10.50 -5.91 12.60
N ILE A 306 9.84 -5.41 13.65
CA ILE A 306 9.54 -3.99 13.82
C ILE A 306 9.97 -3.57 15.22
N PRO A 307 11.12 -2.90 15.39
CA PRO A 307 11.43 -2.15 16.59
C PRO A 307 10.63 -0.84 16.55
N SER A 308 9.71 -0.63 17.51
CA SER A 308 8.81 0.52 17.51
C SER A 308 8.86 1.30 18.81
N THR A 309 9.03 2.62 18.70
CA THR A 309 9.04 3.58 19.78
C THR A 309 8.82 4.99 19.25
N GLU A 310 8.77 5.98 20.12
CA GLU A 310 8.95 7.39 19.80
C GLU A 310 10.35 7.85 20.22
N ASN A 311 10.86 8.94 19.63
CA ASN A 311 12.05 9.65 20.05
C ASN A 311 11.67 11.03 20.59
N MET A 312 11.58 11.12 21.91
CA MET A 312 11.10 12.31 22.61
C MET A 312 12.14 12.86 23.60
N SER A 313 12.03 14.15 23.93
CA SER A 313 12.91 14.86 24.86
C SER A 313 12.39 14.86 26.31
N GLY A 314 11.79 13.75 26.77
CA GLY A 314 11.30 13.64 28.15
C GLY A 314 12.44 13.65 29.20
N ASP A 315 12.08 13.64 30.46
CA ASP A 315 13.01 13.76 31.60
C ASP A 315 14.07 12.64 31.65
N LYS A 316 13.77 11.49 31.12
CA LYS A 316 14.65 10.31 31.06
C LYS A 316 15.30 10.10 29.69
N ALA A 317 15.18 11.07 28.76
CA ALA A 317 15.73 10.93 27.42
C ALA A 317 17.25 10.71 27.44
N TYR A 318 17.74 9.83 26.57
CA TYR A 318 19.17 9.68 26.35
C TYR A 318 19.77 10.93 25.71
N ARG A 319 21.07 11.13 25.86
CA ARG A 319 21.75 12.41 25.58
C ARG A 319 22.95 12.19 24.66
N PRO A 320 23.37 13.21 23.94
CA PRO A 320 24.71 13.22 23.35
C PRO A 320 25.79 12.98 24.42
N GLY A 321 26.72 12.08 24.13
CA GLY A 321 27.75 11.62 25.07
C GLY A 321 27.39 10.33 25.84
N ASP A 322 26.12 9.92 25.86
CA ASP A 322 25.72 8.66 26.49
C ASP A 322 26.25 7.44 25.69
N ILE A 323 26.54 6.35 26.40
CA ILE A 323 26.94 5.08 25.80
C ILE A 323 25.81 4.08 25.94
N LEU A 324 25.30 3.55 24.80
CA LEU A 324 24.32 2.48 24.76
C LEU A 324 24.97 1.15 24.38
N THR A 325 24.48 0.04 24.93
CA THR A 325 24.95 -1.28 24.57
C THR A 325 23.90 -1.98 23.69
N ALA A 326 24.23 -2.26 22.43
CA ALA A 326 23.34 -2.95 21.51
C ALA A 326 23.22 -4.44 21.82
N TYR A 327 22.20 -5.11 21.27
CA TYR A 327 21.88 -6.53 21.48
C TYR A 327 23.04 -7.49 21.20
N ASN A 328 23.96 -7.13 20.31
CA ASN A 328 25.17 -7.91 20.02
C ASN A 328 26.35 -7.63 20.98
N GLY A 329 26.15 -6.83 22.04
CA GLY A 329 27.14 -6.48 23.03
C GLY A 329 28.07 -5.33 22.64
N LYS A 330 27.93 -4.74 21.44
CA LYS A 330 28.73 -3.57 21.04
C LYS A 330 28.22 -2.31 21.73
N THR A 331 29.15 -1.49 22.22
CA THR A 331 28.84 -0.16 22.75
C THR A 331 28.76 0.86 21.63
N ILE A 332 27.85 1.79 21.76
CA ILE A 332 27.59 2.87 20.79
C ILE A 332 27.61 4.20 21.52
N GLU A 333 28.54 5.06 21.19
CA GLU A 333 28.56 6.44 21.65
C GLU A 333 27.52 7.27 20.87
N ILE A 334 26.71 8.00 21.61
CA ILE A 334 25.65 8.85 21.03
C ILE A 334 26.22 10.25 20.85
N LEU A 335 26.40 10.67 19.61
CA LEU A 335 26.81 12.05 19.30
C LEU A 335 25.62 12.95 18.96
N ASN A 336 24.53 12.34 18.49
CA ASN A 336 23.31 13.05 18.10
C ASN A 336 22.09 12.14 18.33
N THR A 337 21.14 12.57 19.13
CA THR A 337 19.93 11.78 19.42
C THR A 337 18.92 11.75 18.27
N ASP A 338 19.08 12.61 17.26
CA ASP A 338 18.32 12.56 15.99
C ASP A 338 18.83 11.49 14.99
N ALA A 339 19.70 10.61 15.47
CA ALA A 339 20.20 9.45 14.72
C ALA A 339 19.67 8.11 15.32
N GLU A 340 18.51 8.12 15.88
CA GLU A 340 17.83 7.07 16.65
C GLU A 340 17.42 5.86 15.81
N GLY A 341 17.03 6.09 14.55
CA GLY A 341 16.59 5.02 13.65
C GLY A 341 17.63 3.92 13.48
N ARG A 342 18.89 4.28 13.27
CA ARG A 342 20.00 3.31 13.20
C ARG A 342 20.23 2.56 14.49
N LEU A 343 19.89 3.13 15.63
CA LEU A 343 20.03 2.51 16.96
C LEU A 343 19.00 1.40 17.15
N ILE A 344 17.71 1.69 16.90
CA ILE A 344 16.66 0.67 17.01
C ILE A 344 16.84 -0.44 15.98
N LEU A 345 17.32 -0.09 14.77
CA LEU A 345 17.59 -1.08 13.72
C LEU A 345 18.82 -1.94 14.05
N ALA A 346 19.82 -1.43 14.77
CA ALA A 346 20.98 -2.22 15.21
C ALA A 346 20.55 -3.40 16.08
N ASP A 347 19.68 -3.18 17.06
CA ASP A 347 19.15 -4.26 17.90
C ASP A 347 18.31 -5.25 17.10
N ALA A 348 17.45 -4.77 16.19
CA ALA A 348 16.61 -5.62 15.36
C ALA A 348 17.39 -6.49 14.40
N LEU A 349 18.41 -5.94 13.75
CA LEU A 349 19.29 -6.68 12.83
C LEU A 349 20.15 -7.70 13.58
N ALA A 350 20.69 -7.32 14.76
CA ALA A 350 21.45 -8.22 15.61
C ALA A 350 20.57 -9.39 16.12
N TYR A 351 19.33 -9.10 16.53
CA TYR A 351 18.36 -10.13 16.90
C TYR A 351 18.09 -11.08 15.72
N ALA A 352 17.79 -10.51 14.54
CA ALA A 352 17.52 -11.31 13.33
C ALA A 352 18.68 -12.25 13.00
N SER A 353 19.91 -11.73 12.99
CA SER A 353 21.12 -12.52 12.69
C SER A 353 21.36 -13.65 13.68
N LYS A 354 20.99 -13.49 14.96
CA LYS A 354 21.17 -14.49 15.99
C LYS A 354 20.12 -15.59 15.97
N HIS A 355 18.88 -15.29 15.58
CA HIS A 355 17.74 -16.19 15.75
C HIS A 355 17.26 -16.83 14.43
N TYR A 356 17.70 -16.32 13.30
CA TYR A 356 17.32 -16.80 11.96
C TYR A 356 18.54 -16.94 11.05
#